data_2fc27149215300a151fb230127b2642f
#
_entry.id   2fc27149215300a151fb230127b2642f
#
_cell.length_a   1.000
_cell.length_b   1.000
_cell.length_c   1.000
_cell.angle_alpha   90.00
_cell.angle_beta   90.00
_cell.angle_gamma   90.00
#
_symmetry.space_group_name_H-M   'P 1'
#
loop_
_entity.id
_entity.type
_entity.pdbx_description
1 polymer ?
#
loop_
_entity_poly.entity_id
_entity_poly.type
_entity_poly.pdbx_seq_one_letter_code
_entity_poly.pdbx_strand_id
1 'polypeptide(L)'
;MPGSDGNVRVILDLNNQTFQENLFSLQKTERHAALDTLSKIRQMTWQQVYRDKGLKWEKIFSVRAPQGVDAIYALRITQSRRATAFRDGPYMRMLTVAADHDSTYGKK
;
A
#
# COMPACT_ATOMS: atom_id res chain seq x y z
N MET A 1 -25.70 4.34 9.93
CA MET A 1 -25.43 4.02 9.72
C MET A 1 -24.90 3.62 9.36
N PRO A 2 -25.32 3.36 9.54
CA PRO A 2 -24.26 2.62 9.36
C PRO A 2 -23.37 3.15 8.39
N GLY A 3 -22.46 3.52 8.65
CA GLY A 3 -21.58 4.07 7.74
C GLY A 3 -21.34 3.13 6.58
N SER A 4 -21.16 3.69 5.41
CA SER A 4 -20.74 2.89 4.31
C SER A 4 -19.27 2.50 4.53
N ASP A 5 -18.82 1.48 3.78
CA ASP A 5 -17.42 1.07 3.83
C ASP A 5 -16.49 2.23 3.51
N GLY A 6 -16.93 3.16 2.65
CA GLY A 6 -16.09 4.27 2.24
C GLY A 6 -15.76 5.24 3.35
N ASN A 7 -16.60 5.30 4.39
CA ASN A 7 -16.38 6.23 5.49
C ASN A 7 -15.55 5.63 6.61
N VAL A 8 -15.15 4.36 6.48
CA VAL A 8 -14.35 3.70 7.49
C VAL A 8 -12.92 4.23 7.40
N ARG A 9 -12.36 4.60 8.55
CA ARG A 9 -10.97 5.04 8.59
C ARG A 9 -10.04 3.86 8.39
N VAL A 10 -8.96 4.10 7.65
CA VAL A 10 -7.97 3.06 7.40
C VAL A 10 -7.23 2.74 8.70
N ILE A 11 -7.07 1.46 8.95
CA ILE A 11 -6.18 0.97 9.99
C ILE A 11 -5.02 0.27 9.27
N LEU A 12 -3.81 0.81 9.45
CA LEU A 12 -2.65 0.20 8.79
C LEU A 12 -2.22 -1.05 9.54
N ASP A 13 -1.93 -2.09 8.79
CA ASP A 13 -1.33 -3.30 9.32
C ASP A 13 0.01 -3.48 8.64
N LEU A 14 1.07 -3.22 9.38
CA LEU A 14 2.45 -3.33 8.88
C LEU A 14 3.10 -4.62 9.36
N ASN A 15 2.32 -5.54 9.91
CA ASN A 15 2.86 -6.76 10.51
C ASN A 15 3.07 -7.83 9.44
N ASN A 16 4.05 -7.58 8.58
CA ASN A 16 4.44 -8.49 7.51
C ASN A 16 5.95 -8.37 7.39
N GLN A 17 6.64 -9.49 7.58
CA GLN A 17 8.09 -9.47 7.62
C GLN A 17 8.70 -8.96 6.32
N THR A 18 8.16 -9.38 5.19
CA THR A 18 8.67 -8.92 3.90
C THR A 18 8.51 -7.43 3.73
N PHE A 19 7.34 -6.90 4.10
CA PHE A 19 7.10 -5.47 4.02
C PHE A 19 8.10 -4.71 4.90
N GLN A 20 8.30 -5.18 6.12
CA GLN A 20 9.22 -4.52 7.04
C GLN A 20 10.65 -4.54 6.50
N GLU A 21 11.08 -5.68 5.98
CA GLU A 21 12.42 -5.76 5.38
C GLU A 21 12.58 -4.79 4.22
N ASN A 22 11.57 -4.74 3.35
CA ASN A 22 11.62 -3.81 2.23
C ASN A 22 11.68 -2.36 2.71
N LEU A 23 10.82 -2.02 3.66
CA LEU A 23 10.74 -0.66 4.15
C LEU A 23 12.05 -0.22 4.79
N PHE A 24 12.58 -1.05 5.67
CA PHE A 24 13.78 -0.69 6.41
C PHE A 24 15.05 -0.75 5.57
N SER A 25 14.98 -1.38 4.40
CA SER A 25 16.11 -1.40 3.46
C SER A 25 16.16 -0.16 2.59
N LEU A 26 15.14 0.67 2.61
CA LEU A 26 15.15 1.90 1.82
C LEU A 26 16.21 2.86 2.36
N GLN A 27 16.78 3.65 1.46
CA GLN A 27 17.66 4.70 1.89
C GLN A 27 16.88 5.72 2.72
N LYS A 28 17.60 6.46 3.53
CA LYS A 28 16.99 7.31 4.54
C LYS A 28 15.93 8.25 3.97
N THR A 29 16.26 8.93 2.87
CA THR A 29 15.33 9.89 2.29
C THR A 29 14.05 9.20 1.82
N GLU A 30 14.20 8.06 1.15
CA GLU A 30 13.02 7.33 0.69
C GLU A 30 12.25 6.71 1.83
N ARG A 31 12.97 6.24 2.86
CA ARG A 31 12.30 5.67 4.03
C ARG A 31 11.43 6.73 4.71
N HIS A 32 11.96 7.96 4.84
CA HIS A 32 11.17 9.04 5.40
C HIS A 32 9.94 9.34 4.55
N ALA A 33 10.12 9.37 3.23
CA ALA A 33 8.98 9.61 2.33
C ALA A 33 7.93 8.52 2.46
N ALA A 34 8.36 7.26 2.59
CA ALA A 34 7.43 6.15 2.76
C ALA A 34 6.67 6.28 4.08
N LEU A 35 7.37 6.64 5.15
CA LEU A 35 6.72 6.81 6.45
C LEU A 35 5.74 7.97 6.43
N ASP A 36 6.06 9.05 5.73
CA ASP A 36 5.13 10.17 5.58
C ASP A 36 3.86 9.72 4.86
N THR A 37 4.01 8.91 3.82
CA THR A 37 2.85 8.40 3.10
C THR A 37 2.00 7.51 3.99
N LEU A 38 2.64 6.60 4.75
CA LEU A 38 1.90 5.74 5.66
C LEU A 38 1.18 6.56 6.73
N SER A 39 1.83 7.59 7.23
CA SER A 39 1.21 8.48 8.21
C SER A 39 -0.02 9.18 7.64
N LYS A 40 0.08 9.61 6.38
CA LYS A 40 -1.05 10.22 5.69
C LYS A 40 -2.20 9.20 5.54
N ILE A 41 -1.87 7.98 5.13
CA ILE A 41 -2.90 6.97 4.87
C ILE A 41 -3.68 6.66 6.12
N ARG A 42 -3.02 6.55 7.27
CA ARG A 42 -3.75 6.17 8.48
C ARG A 42 -4.73 7.24 8.95
N GLN A 43 -4.65 8.44 8.38
CA GLN A 43 -5.59 9.51 8.69
C GLN A 43 -6.73 9.58 7.67
N MET A 44 -6.72 8.73 6.67
CA MET A 44 -7.70 8.76 5.59
C MET A 44 -8.82 7.77 5.85
N THR A 45 -9.96 8.03 5.25
CA THR A 45 -11.00 7.01 5.12
C THR A 45 -10.72 6.20 3.86
N TRP A 46 -11.34 5.03 3.76
CA TRP A 46 -11.17 4.22 2.56
C TRP A 46 -11.69 4.92 1.31
N GLN A 47 -12.76 5.72 1.45
CA GLN A 47 -13.24 6.48 0.32
C GLN A 47 -12.18 7.45 -0.18
N GLN A 48 -11.46 8.09 0.74
CA GLN A 48 -10.39 9.00 0.36
C GLN A 48 -9.24 8.24 -0.32
N VAL A 49 -8.91 7.04 0.17
CA VAL A 49 -7.88 6.23 -0.48
C VAL A 49 -8.24 5.96 -1.93
N TYR A 50 -9.49 5.56 -2.17
CA TYR A 50 -9.93 5.23 -3.53
C TYR A 50 -9.87 6.43 -4.47
N ARG A 51 -10.00 7.63 -3.93
CA ARG A 51 -10.05 8.85 -4.74
C ARG A 51 -8.72 9.58 -4.83
N ASP A 52 -7.75 9.19 -4.03
CA ASP A 52 -6.48 9.93 -3.95
C ASP A 52 -5.63 9.61 -5.17
N LYS A 53 -5.42 10.62 -6.01
CA LYS A 53 -4.66 10.44 -7.23
C LYS A 53 -3.19 10.21 -6.96
N GLY A 54 -2.69 10.72 -5.86
CA GLY A 54 -1.29 10.53 -5.51
C GLY A 54 -0.99 9.10 -5.11
N LEU A 55 -1.90 8.45 -4.40
CA LEU A 55 -1.70 7.07 -3.99
C LEU A 55 -1.87 6.09 -5.12
N LYS A 56 -2.77 6.36 -6.05
CA LYS A 56 -3.03 5.48 -7.19
C LYS A 56 -3.30 4.04 -6.74
N TRP A 57 -4.28 3.87 -5.87
CA TRP A 57 -4.70 2.56 -5.39
C TRP A 57 -5.33 1.80 -6.55
N GLU A 58 -4.64 0.77 -7.03
CA GLU A 58 -5.04 0.06 -8.25
C GLU A 58 -4.91 -1.43 -8.07
N LYS A 59 -5.92 -2.17 -8.53
CA LYS A 59 -5.89 -3.62 -8.49
C LYS A 59 -4.79 -4.15 -9.40
N ILE A 60 -4.07 -5.16 -8.92
CA ILE A 60 -3.05 -5.85 -9.71
C ILE A 60 -3.64 -7.14 -10.22
N PHE A 61 -3.73 -7.27 -11.54
CA PHE A 61 -4.32 -8.47 -12.14
C PHE A 61 -3.30 -9.57 -12.37
N SER A 62 -2.03 -9.22 -12.42
CA SER A 62 -0.98 -10.18 -12.73
C SER A 62 -0.53 -10.99 -11.52
N VAL A 63 -0.99 -10.64 -10.33
CA VAL A 63 -0.60 -11.30 -9.09
C VAL A 63 -1.79 -12.07 -8.56
N ARG A 64 -1.57 -13.35 -8.25
CA ARG A 64 -2.62 -14.16 -7.65
C ARG A 64 -2.79 -13.79 -6.19
N ALA A 65 -4.02 -13.49 -5.80
CA ALA A 65 -4.29 -13.19 -4.40
C ALA A 65 -4.23 -14.46 -3.56
N PRO A 66 -3.75 -14.36 -2.32
CA PRO A 66 -3.78 -15.51 -1.42
C PRO A 66 -5.20 -15.96 -1.14
N GLN A 67 -5.32 -17.17 -0.64
CA GLN A 67 -6.62 -17.70 -0.27
C GLN A 67 -7.27 -16.79 0.76
N GLY A 68 -8.54 -16.49 0.55
CA GLY A 68 -9.29 -15.61 1.44
C GLY A 68 -9.12 -14.13 1.19
N VAL A 69 -8.32 -13.77 0.18
CA VAL A 69 -8.10 -12.38 -0.18
C VAL A 69 -8.69 -12.13 -1.57
N ASP A 70 -9.53 -11.10 -1.67
CA ASP A 70 -10.21 -10.81 -2.93
C ASP A 70 -9.25 -10.36 -4.01
N ALA A 71 -8.32 -9.47 -3.68
CA ALA A 71 -7.42 -8.92 -4.67
C ALA A 71 -6.23 -8.26 -3.98
N ILE A 72 -5.14 -8.19 -4.72
CA ILE A 72 -3.96 -7.45 -4.30
C ILE A 72 -3.97 -6.11 -5.04
N TYR A 73 -3.56 -5.07 -4.37
CA TYR A 73 -3.53 -3.72 -4.92
C TYR A 73 -2.13 -3.14 -4.84
N ALA A 74 -1.83 -2.26 -5.77
CA ALA A 74 -0.61 -1.45 -5.73
C ALA A 74 -0.97 -0.04 -5.34
N LEU A 75 -0.05 0.63 -4.67
CA LEU A 75 -0.20 2.03 -4.34
C LEU A 75 1.17 2.67 -4.38
N ARG A 76 1.18 3.98 -4.61
CA ARG A 76 2.44 4.72 -4.63
C ARG A 76 2.82 5.07 -3.19
N ILE A 77 3.94 4.53 -2.72
CA ILE A 77 4.37 4.80 -1.36
C ILE A 77 5.43 5.88 -1.30
N THR A 78 6.23 6.00 -2.34
CA THR A 78 7.10 7.16 -2.56
C THR A 78 6.94 7.58 -4.00
N GLN A 79 7.58 8.68 -4.36
CA GLN A 79 7.48 9.16 -5.73
C GLN A 79 7.95 8.12 -6.74
N SER A 80 8.94 7.31 -6.37
CA SER A 80 9.52 6.34 -7.30
C SER A 80 9.20 4.90 -6.97
N ARG A 81 8.49 4.61 -5.88
CA ARG A 81 8.27 3.22 -5.46
C ARG A 81 6.81 2.93 -5.23
N ARG A 82 6.44 1.71 -5.55
CA ARG A 82 5.09 1.24 -5.28
C ARG A 82 5.13 0.19 -4.19
N ALA A 83 4.07 0.12 -3.44
CA ALA A 83 3.88 -0.93 -2.44
C ALA A 83 2.72 -1.80 -2.88
N THR A 84 2.62 -2.99 -2.30
CA THR A 84 1.45 -3.82 -2.50
C THR A 84 0.76 -4.05 -1.17
N ALA A 85 -0.56 -4.20 -1.22
CA ALA A 85 -1.37 -4.35 -0.03
C ALA A 85 -2.71 -4.95 -0.42
N PHE A 86 -3.50 -5.33 0.58
CA PHE A 86 -4.89 -5.68 0.34
C PHE A 86 -5.75 -5.11 1.46
N ARG A 87 -7.03 -4.96 1.15
CA ARG A 87 -7.98 -4.47 2.14
C ARG A 87 -8.67 -5.65 2.83
N ASP A 88 -8.74 -5.58 4.16
CA ASP A 88 -9.41 -6.58 4.96
C ASP A 88 -10.24 -5.82 6.00
N GLY A 89 -11.54 -5.62 5.70
CA GLY A 89 -12.38 -4.78 6.54
C GLY A 89 -11.82 -3.36 6.57
N PRO A 90 -11.53 -2.81 7.74
CA PRO A 90 -10.90 -1.49 7.83
C PRO A 90 -9.39 -1.54 7.61
N TYR A 91 -8.79 -2.73 7.61
CA TYR A 91 -7.35 -2.86 7.59
C TYR A 91 -6.79 -2.73 6.17
N MET A 92 -5.72 -1.97 6.05
CA MET A 92 -4.86 -2.00 4.86
C MET A 92 -3.65 -2.82 5.26
N ARG A 93 -3.59 -4.07 4.80
CA ARG A 93 -2.51 -4.97 5.16
C ARG A 93 -1.41 -4.86 4.12
N MET A 94 -0.29 -4.31 4.54
CA MET A 94 0.84 -4.07 3.64
C MET A 94 1.59 -5.37 3.40
N LEU A 95 2.02 -5.59 2.16
CA LEU A 95 2.69 -6.82 1.76
C LEU A 95 4.14 -6.60 1.36
N THR A 96 4.40 -5.64 0.49
CA THR A 96 5.76 -5.40 -0.02
C THR A 96 5.95 -3.94 -0.36
N VAL A 97 7.23 -3.55 -0.49
CA VAL A 97 7.61 -2.30 -1.15
C VAL A 97 8.56 -2.70 -2.27
N ALA A 98 8.27 -2.25 -3.49
CA ALA A 98 9.12 -2.57 -4.62
C ALA A 98 10.49 -1.91 -4.48
N ALA A 99 11.50 -2.56 -5.02
CA ALA A 99 12.87 -2.07 -4.91
C ALA A 99 13.00 -0.69 -5.56
N ASP A 100 12.57 -0.58 -6.81
CA ASP A 100 12.41 0.70 -7.47
C ASP A 100 11.61 0.45 -8.74
N HIS A 101 11.28 1.54 -9.42
CA HIS A 101 10.37 1.43 -10.55
C HIS A 101 10.93 0.55 -11.67
N ASP A 102 12.19 0.74 -11.99
CA ASP A 102 12.80 -0.02 -13.08
C ASP A 102 12.92 -1.49 -12.69
N SER A 103 13.31 -1.77 -11.47
CA SER A 103 13.41 -3.14 -11.01
C SER A 103 12.07 -3.83 -11.06
N THR A 104 11.02 -3.09 -10.76
CA THR A 104 9.68 -3.65 -10.77
C THR A 104 9.31 -4.18 -12.15
N TYR A 105 9.80 -3.54 -13.19
CA TYR A 105 9.49 -3.95 -14.56
C TYR A 105 10.54 -4.88 -15.15
N GLY A 106 11.50 -5.28 -14.36
CA GLY A 106 12.45 -6.28 -14.77
C GLY A 106 13.34 -5.88 -15.90
N LYS A 107 13.68 -4.67 -16.06
CA LYS A 107 14.47 -4.27 -17.13
C LYS A 107 15.81 -4.68 -17.07
N LYS A 108 16.14 -4.98 -17.61
CA LYS A 108 17.12 -5.50 -17.57
C LYS A 108 17.62 -5.37 -17.44
#